data_e9179f59a70e406e5c15dbdb40316f1e
#
_entry.id   e9179f59a70e406e5c15dbdb40316f1e
#
_cell.length_a   1.000
_cell.length_b   1.000
_cell.length_c   1.000
_cell.angle_alpha   90.00
_cell.angle_beta   90.00
_cell.angle_gamma   90.00
#
_symmetry.space_group_name_H-M   'P 1'
#
loop_
_entity.id
_entity.type
_entity.pdbx_description
1 polymer ?
#
loop_
_entity_poly.entity_id
_entity_poly.type
_entity_poly.pdbx_seq_one_letter_code
_entity_poly.pdbx_strand_id
1 'polypeptide(L)'
;MSWSSFYGVILMTKKDVIQLLEKIAIYMELKGENTFKVSAYRKAAQSLEVDERTLEEIDDVKELKGIGKGVGEVINEFKTKGQSSTLQALQDEVPEGLVPLLKIQGLGSKKIAKLYQELQITDKETLQKACEEGKVSALNGFAKKTEQNILEAVKAIGAKKDRYPIELMRGLNQEIVKFIEQLEGVKQYSTAGSFRRYKEMSKDLDFIISTSEPKKVQQQLLRIPNKVKDVAVGDTKISLELAYDDETIGVDFRLIEPAAFYHTLQHFTGSKDHNIRIRQLAKARDEKVSEYGIEQQDGKLLQLQSEEAIYHHFGVDWIAPAMREDGSEFDKDLSQIIQLGDINGDLHMHTTYSDGAFSIKEMIEANIAKGYEFMVITDHSQSLKVAHGLQVDRLLRQNEEIKQLNEEYKEI
;
A
#
# COMPACT_ATOMS: atom_id res chain seq x y z
N MET A 1 -5.79 -35.37 -25.48
CA MET A 1 -4.54 -34.70 -25.02
C MET A 1 -4.82 -34.04 -23.70
N SER A 2 -4.22 -34.57 -22.65
CA SER A 2 -4.50 -34.22 -21.24
C SER A 2 -3.90 -32.89 -20.87
N TRP A 3 -4.69 -32.04 -20.26
CA TRP A 3 -4.25 -30.82 -19.57
C TRP A 3 -3.74 -31.22 -18.19
N SER A 4 -2.47 -31.61 -18.10
CA SER A 4 -1.81 -31.81 -16.81
C SER A 4 -0.42 -31.18 -16.86
N SER A 5 -0.13 -30.40 -15.81
CA SER A 5 1.19 -29.94 -15.38
C SER A 5 1.69 -28.62 -15.99
N PHE A 6 1.14 -27.49 -15.52
CA PHE A 6 1.94 -26.33 -15.21
C PHE A 6 1.85 -26.10 -13.70
N TYR A 7 2.59 -26.85 -12.93
CA TYR A 7 2.98 -26.42 -11.59
C TYR A 7 4.04 -25.35 -11.78
N GLY A 8 3.65 -24.10 -11.73
CA GLY A 8 4.58 -22.99 -11.58
C GLY A 8 5.37 -23.22 -10.28
N VAL A 9 6.68 -23.39 -10.39
CA VAL A 9 7.58 -23.29 -9.25
C VAL A 9 7.38 -21.89 -8.68
N ILE A 10 6.70 -21.77 -7.54
CA ILE A 10 6.64 -20.51 -6.81
C ILE A 10 8.08 -20.24 -6.35
N LEU A 11 8.77 -19.38 -7.07
CA LEU A 11 10.10 -18.93 -6.69
C LEU A 11 9.98 -18.18 -5.37
N MET A 12 10.48 -18.76 -4.30
CA MET A 12 10.52 -18.15 -2.99
C MET A 12 11.45 -16.96 -3.00
N THR A 13 10.93 -15.82 -2.64
CA THR A 13 11.68 -14.57 -2.56
C THR A 13 12.34 -14.41 -1.19
N LYS A 14 13.36 -13.57 -1.10
CA LYS A 14 13.96 -13.15 0.18
C LYS A 14 12.92 -12.54 1.13
N LYS A 15 11.94 -11.84 0.59
CA LYS A 15 10.81 -11.26 1.33
C LYS A 15 9.95 -12.33 2.04
N ASP A 16 9.69 -13.45 1.36
CA ASP A 16 8.92 -14.55 1.95
C ASP A 16 9.64 -15.16 3.15
N VAL A 17 10.97 -15.29 3.06
CA VAL A 17 11.81 -15.78 4.17
C VAL A 17 11.81 -14.78 5.33
N ILE A 18 11.94 -13.49 5.07
CA ILE A 18 11.87 -12.44 6.09
C ILE A 18 10.53 -12.47 6.81
N GLN A 19 9.42 -12.57 6.08
CA GLN A 19 8.08 -12.66 6.65
C GLN A 19 7.90 -13.93 7.49
N LEU A 20 8.44 -15.06 7.07
CA LEU A 20 8.46 -16.31 7.84
C LEU A 20 9.17 -16.12 9.18
N LEU A 21 10.39 -15.56 9.16
CA LEU A 21 11.20 -15.37 10.37
C LEU A 21 10.54 -14.41 11.36
N GLU A 22 9.97 -13.31 10.88
CA GLU A 22 9.20 -12.38 11.70
C GLU A 22 7.95 -13.05 12.29
N LYS A 23 7.23 -13.85 11.50
CA LYS A 23 6.06 -14.60 11.97
C LYS A 23 6.44 -15.61 13.04
N ILE A 24 7.51 -16.35 12.87
CA ILE A 24 8.04 -17.26 13.89
C ILE A 24 8.39 -16.49 15.18
N ALA A 25 9.08 -15.37 15.08
CA ALA A 25 9.43 -14.53 16.22
C ALA A 25 8.20 -14.04 16.99
N ILE A 26 7.13 -13.65 16.30
CA ILE A 26 5.85 -13.24 16.89
C ILE A 26 5.21 -14.42 17.66
N TYR A 27 5.10 -15.59 17.04
CA TYR A 27 4.51 -16.75 17.70
C TYR A 27 5.33 -17.23 18.90
N MET A 28 6.66 -17.17 18.81
CA MET A 28 7.55 -17.44 19.95
C MET A 28 7.31 -16.46 21.12
N GLU A 29 7.14 -15.16 20.83
CA GLU A 29 6.81 -14.18 21.87
C GLU A 29 5.43 -14.43 22.48
N LEU A 30 4.42 -14.74 21.66
CA LEU A 30 3.07 -15.07 22.14
C LEU A 30 3.06 -16.32 23.01
N LYS A 31 3.89 -17.32 22.69
CA LYS A 31 4.11 -18.51 23.52
C LYS A 31 4.86 -18.19 24.84
N GLY A 32 5.58 -17.07 24.91
CA GLY A 32 6.44 -16.72 26.05
C GLY A 32 7.82 -17.37 26.00
N GLU A 33 8.30 -17.72 24.81
CA GLU A 33 9.64 -18.28 24.60
C GLU A 33 10.75 -17.31 25.01
N ASN A 34 11.95 -17.86 25.24
CA ASN A 34 13.12 -17.11 25.64
C ASN A 34 13.44 -15.99 24.65
N THR A 35 13.64 -14.78 25.20
CA THR A 35 13.90 -13.55 24.40
C THR A 35 15.16 -13.64 23.52
N PHE A 36 16.14 -14.49 23.87
CA PHE A 36 17.32 -14.71 23.02
C PHE A 36 16.97 -15.48 21.75
N LYS A 37 16.09 -16.49 21.87
CA LYS A 37 15.61 -17.23 20.70
C LYS A 37 14.82 -16.31 19.77
N VAL A 38 13.87 -15.54 20.30
CA VAL A 38 13.09 -14.56 19.54
C VAL A 38 13.99 -13.57 18.82
N SER A 39 15.00 -13.02 19.56
CA SER A 39 15.96 -12.07 19.01
C SER A 39 16.80 -12.68 17.86
N ALA A 40 17.10 -13.98 17.91
CA ALA A 40 17.84 -14.65 16.83
C ALA A 40 17.06 -14.64 15.51
N TYR A 41 15.75 -14.92 15.52
CA TYR A 41 14.91 -14.86 14.33
C TYR A 41 14.78 -13.45 13.77
N ARG A 42 14.58 -12.43 14.64
CA ARG A 42 14.52 -11.02 14.21
C ARG A 42 15.85 -10.52 13.64
N LYS A 43 16.98 -10.90 14.24
CA LYS A 43 18.30 -10.56 13.70
C LYS A 43 18.54 -11.20 12.34
N ALA A 44 18.11 -12.44 12.18
CA ALA A 44 18.20 -13.12 10.88
C ALA A 44 17.35 -12.44 9.82
N ALA A 45 16.11 -12.06 10.13
CA ALA A 45 15.26 -11.29 9.25
C ALA A 45 15.92 -9.96 8.84
N GLN A 46 16.45 -9.23 9.81
CA GLN A 46 17.18 -7.97 9.57
C GLN A 46 18.44 -8.19 8.72
N SER A 47 19.20 -9.26 8.95
CA SER A 47 20.41 -9.56 8.16
C SER A 47 20.07 -9.84 6.71
N LEU A 48 18.97 -10.57 6.45
CA LEU A 48 18.47 -10.77 5.09
C LEU A 48 17.96 -9.46 4.48
N GLU A 49 17.31 -8.60 5.25
CA GLU A 49 16.77 -7.32 4.78
C GLU A 49 17.87 -6.36 4.30
N VAL A 50 19.02 -6.33 4.98
CA VAL A 50 20.14 -5.43 4.64
C VAL A 50 21.13 -6.03 3.63
N ASP A 51 21.09 -7.34 3.38
CA ASP A 51 21.92 -7.99 2.35
C ASP A 51 21.41 -7.58 0.97
N GLU A 52 22.29 -7.23 0.05
CA GLU A 52 21.90 -6.71 -1.28
C GLU A 52 21.62 -7.84 -2.28
N ARG A 53 22.05 -9.07 -1.99
CA ARG A 53 21.90 -10.24 -2.86
C ARG A 53 20.45 -10.74 -2.84
N THR A 54 20.02 -11.35 -3.92
CA THR A 54 18.77 -12.13 -3.96
C THR A 54 18.93 -13.42 -3.13
N LEU A 55 17.83 -14.11 -2.84
CA LEU A 55 17.87 -15.37 -2.08
C LEU A 55 18.62 -16.49 -2.85
N GLU A 56 18.65 -16.42 -4.17
CA GLU A 56 19.31 -17.37 -5.06
C GLU A 56 20.82 -17.15 -5.10
N GLU A 57 21.28 -15.90 -4.96
CA GLU A 57 22.70 -15.53 -4.93
C GLU A 57 23.36 -15.82 -3.57
N ILE A 58 22.57 -16.19 -2.55
CA ILE A 58 23.08 -16.57 -1.24
C ILE A 58 23.22 -18.10 -1.19
N ASP A 59 24.45 -18.60 -1.37
CA ASP A 59 24.76 -20.04 -1.37
C ASP A 59 24.47 -20.68 0.00
N ASP A 60 24.95 -20.11 1.08
CA ASP A 60 24.64 -20.53 2.46
C ASP A 60 24.20 -19.34 3.30
N VAL A 61 22.94 -19.31 3.68
CA VAL A 61 22.36 -18.26 4.56
C VAL A 61 23.07 -18.13 5.91
N LYS A 62 23.82 -19.15 6.34
CA LYS A 62 24.60 -19.14 7.58
C LYS A 62 25.85 -18.27 7.53
N GLU A 63 26.28 -17.88 6.33
CA GLU A 63 27.36 -16.91 6.15
C GLU A 63 26.95 -15.49 6.56
N LEU A 64 25.65 -15.22 6.56
CA LEU A 64 25.13 -13.93 6.97
C LEU A 64 25.30 -13.74 8.49
N LYS A 65 25.86 -12.59 8.85
CA LYS A 65 26.06 -12.22 10.25
C LYS A 65 24.74 -12.19 11.01
N GLY A 66 24.61 -13.05 12.02
CA GLY A 66 23.39 -13.13 12.85
C GLY A 66 22.47 -14.30 12.51
N ILE A 67 22.80 -15.11 11.50
CA ILE A 67 22.08 -16.35 11.17
C ILE A 67 22.85 -17.56 11.71
N GLY A 68 22.40 -18.08 12.86
CA GLY A 68 22.95 -19.29 13.44
C GLY A 68 22.41 -20.57 12.79
N LYS A 69 22.99 -21.73 13.15
CA LYS A 69 22.67 -23.04 12.58
C LYS A 69 21.15 -23.34 12.59
N GLY A 70 20.47 -23.14 13.73
CA GLY A 70 19.04 -23.48 13.86
C GLY A 70 18.14 -22.62 12.97
N VAL A 71 18.40 -21.30 12.90
CA VAL A 71 17.64 -20.40 12.02
C VAL A 71 17.94 -20.69 10.54
N GLY A 72 19.21 -20.99 10.21
CA GLY A 72 19.59 -21.40 8.85
C GLY A 72 18.89 -22.68 8.40
N GLU A 73 18.70 -23.65 9.29
CA GLU A 73 17.96 -24.89 8.99
C GLU A 73 16.49 -24.60 8.68
N VAL A 74 15.83 -23.68 9.43
CA VAL A 74 14.46 -23.25 9.18
C VAL A 74 14.35 -22.54 7.81
N ILE A 75 15.30 -21.67 7.46
CA ILE A 75 15.31 -21.01 6.16
C ILE A 75 15.48 -22.03 5.03
N ASN A 76 16.39 -22.98 5.17
CA ASN A 76 16.64 -24.02 4.16
C ASN A 76 15.44 -24.96 4.01
N GLU A 77 14.77 -25.32 5.11
CA GLU A 77 13.55 -26.10 5.06
C GLU A 77 12.48 -25.35 4.25
N PHE A 78 12.29 -24.07 4.53
CA PHE A 78 11.32 -23.24 3.85
C PHE A 78 11.65 -23.06 2.36
N LYS A 79 12.93 -22.79 2.02
CA LYS A 79 13.40 -22.74 0.61
C LYS A 79 13.09 -24.02 -0.16
N THR A 80 13.19 -25.17 0.50
CA THR A 80 13.10 -26.49 -0.16
C THR A 80 11.66 -27.00 -0.23
N LYS A 81 10.86 -26.78 0.84
CA LYS A 81 9.54 -27.39 1.00
C LYS A 81 8.38 -26.42 0.85
N GLY A 82 8.65 -25.11 0.85
CA GLY A 82 7.57 -24.09 0.88
C GLY A 82 6.85 -23.96 2.22
N GLN A 83 7.29 -24.70 3.22
CA GLN A 83 6.66 -24.77 4.54
C GLN A 83 7.73 -24.82 5.62
N SER A 84 7.38 -24.39 6.84
CA SER A 84 8.24 -24.46 8.01
C SER A 84 7.60 -25.28 9.10
N SER A 85 8.20 -26.40 9.45
CA SER A 85 7.76 -27.23 10.57
C SER A 85 7.82 -26.49 11.91
N THR A 86 8.79 -25.58 12.07
CA THR A 86 8.91 -24.73 13.26
C THR A 86 7.71 -23.79 13.40
N LEU A 87 7.29 -23.14 12.30
CA LEU A 87 6.11 -22.26 12.33
C LEU A 87 4.85 -23.07 12.61
N GLN A 88 4.68 -24.21 11.96
CA GLN A 88 3.51 -25.08 12.17
C GLN A 88 3.39 -25.52 13.63
N ALA A 89 4.46 -26.01 14.25
CA ALA A 89 4.47 -26.40 15.65
C ALA A 89 4.07 -25.25 16.59
N LEU A 90 4.54 -24.02 16.30
CA LEU A 90 4.17 -22.83 17.07
C LEU A 90 2.69 -22.46 16.90
N GLN A 91 2.15 -22.60 15.70
CA GLN A 91 0.74 -22.34 15.41
C GLN A 91 -0.19 -23.36 16.07
N ASP A 92 0.26 -24.60 16.21
CA ASP A 92 -0.49 -25.64 16.90
C ASP A 92 -0.56 -25.41 18.44
N GLU A 93 0.42 -24.70 19.01
CA GLU A 93 0.53 -24.43 20.44
C GLU A 93 -0.02 -23.06 20.88
N VAL A 94 -0.06 -22.08 19.98
CA VAL A 94 -0.49 -20.70 20.28
C VAL A 94 -1.86 -20.46 19.67
N PRO A 95 -2.89 -20.08 20.47
CA PRO A 95 -4.22 -19.77 19.93
C PRO A 95 -4.19 -18.73 18.82
N GLU A 96 -4.78 -19.05 17.68
CA GLU A 96 -4.80 -18.19 16.50
C GLU A 96 -5.47 -16.83 16.78
N GLY A 97 -6.46 -16.82 17.67
CA GLY A 97 -7.16 -15.61 18.10
C GLY A 97 -6.31 -14.57 18.83
N LEU A 98 -5.06 -14.92 19.25
CA LEU A 98 -4.13 -13.96 19.85
C LEU A 98 -3.47 -13.04 18.83
N VAL A 99 -3.30 -13.51 17.59
CA VAL A 99 -2.61 -12.72 16.53
C VAL A 99 -3.35 -11.44 16.19
N PRO A 100 -4.69 -11.40 16.03
CA PRO A 100 -5.43 -10.16 15.84
C PRO A 100 -5.27 -9.13 16.96
N LEU A 101 -5.00 -9.58 18.20
CA LEU A 101 -4.82 -8.68 19.35
C LEU A 101 -3.54 -7.83 19.26
N LEU A 102 -2.57 -8.24 18.43
CA LEU A 102 -1.35 -7.46 18.14
C LEU A 102 -1.64 -6.13 17.46
N LYS A 103 -2.80 -5.98 16.83
CA LYS A 103 -3.26 -4.72 16.21
C LYS A 103 -3.69 -3.67 17.24
N ILE A 104 -3.92 -4.06 18.48
CA ILE A 104 -4.33 -3.16 19.56
C ILE A 104 -3.14 -2.28 19.98
N GLN A 105 -3.30 -0.98 19.84
CA GLN A 105 -2.27 -0.02 20.22
C GLN A 105 -1.91 -0.16 21.71
N GLY A 106 -0.63 -0.36 22.01
CA GLY A 106 -0.13 -0.55 23.36
C GLY A 106 -0.19 -1.99 23.90
N LEU A 107 -0.72 -2.94 23.08
CA LEU A 107 -0.70 -4.38 23.33
C LEU A 107 0.35 -5.05 22.44
N GLY A 108 1.62 -5.04 22.86
CA GLY A 108 2.65 -5.84 22.19
C GLY A 108 2.59 -7.32 22.58
N SER A 109 3.28 -8.18 21.80
CA SER A 109 3.31 -9.65 21.98
C SER A 109 3.60 -10.10 23.41
N LYS A 110 4.51 -9.42 24.15
CA LYS A 110 4.80 -9.72 25.55
C LYS A 110 3.61 -9.49 26.48
N LYS A 111 2.84 -8.43 26.25
CA LYS A 111 1.64 -8.16 27.05
C LYS A 111 0.53 -9.15 26.73
N ILE A 112 0.38 -9.53 25.47
CA ILE A 112 -0.58 -10.55 25.02
C ILE A 112 -0.21 -11.91 25.60
N ALA A 113 1.07 -12.30 25.56
CA ALA A 113 1.55 -13.52 26.22
C ALA A 113 1.19 -13.55 27.70
N LYS A 114 1.37 -12.44 28.41
CA LYS A 114 1.00 -12.31 29.83
C LYS A 114 -0.52 -12.46 30.05
N LEU A 115 -1.33 -11.81 29.22
CA LEU A 115 -2.80 -11.93 29.24
C LEU A 115 -3.24 -13.38 28.99
N TYR A 116 -2.61 -14.06 28.04
CA TYR A 116 -2.86 -15.48 27.76
C TYR A 116 -2.49 -16.35 28.94
N GLN A 117 -1.28 -16.19 29.51
CA GLN A 117 -0.79 -17.04 30.61
C GLN A 117 -1.56 -16.83 31.93
N GLU A 118 -1.87 -15.58 32.28
CA GLU A 118 -2.44 -15.25 33.58
C GLU A 118 -3.98 -15.20 33.57
N LEU A 119 -4.62 -14.86 32.46
CA LEU A 119 -6.08 -14.73 32.35
C LEU A 119 -6.72 -15.67 31.33
N GLN A 120 -5.93 -16.55 30.68
CA GLN A 120 -6.39 -17.49 29.66
C GLN A 120 -7.12 -16.80 28.50
N ILE A 121 -6.67 -15.61 28.14
CA ILE A 121 -7.22 -14.86 27.01
C ILE A 121 -6.71 -15.49 25.73
N THR A 122 -7.62 -15.99 24.88
CA THR A 122 -7.30 -16.68 23.63
C THR A 122 -7.72 -15.93 22.38
N ASP A 123 -8.58 -14.90 22.54
CA ASP A 123 -9.21 -14.17 21.45
C ASP A 123 -9.74 -12.80 21.90
N LYS A 124 -10.38 -12.09 20.97
CA LYS A 124 -11.01 -10.78 21.18
C LYS A 124 -12.11 -10.82 22.24
N GLU A 125 -12.96 -11.81 22.19
CA GLU A 125 -14.14 -11.95 23.03
C GLU A 125 -13.74 -12.16 24.48
N THR A 126 -12.77 -13.04 24.72
CA THR A 126 -12.23 -13.31 26.07
C THR A 126 -11.48 -12.08 26.63
N LEU A 127 -10.77 -11.35 25.79
CA LEU A 127 -10.12 -10.10 26.18
C LEU A 127 -11.13 -9.01 26.55
N GLN A 128 -12.18 -8.83 25.73
CA GLN A 128 -13.25 -7.86 26.01
C GLN A 128 -13.89 -8.13 27.36
N LYS A 129 -14.29 -9.37 27.61
CA LYS A 129 -14.90 -9.79 28.87
C LYS A 129 -13.98 -9.54 30.07
N ALA A 130 -12.69 -9.86 29.94
CA ALA A 130 -11.72 -9.62 31.00
C ALA A 130 -11.54 -8.13 31.32
N CYS A 131 -11.58 -7.26 30.30
CA CYS A 131 -11.56 -5.81 30.51
C CYS A 131 -12.83 -5.29 31.17
N GLU A 132 -14.00 -5.77 30.75
CA GLU A 132 -15.30 -5.39 31.33
C GLU A 132 -15.43 -5.81 32.81
N GLU A 133 -14.79 -6.91 33.19
CA GLU A 133 -14.73 -7.41 34.55
C GLU A 133 -13.61 -6.78 35.40
N GLY A 134 -12.78 -5.85 34.81
CA GLY A 134 -11.67 -5.18 35.51
C GLY A 134 -10.47 -6.09 35.82
N LYS A 135 -10.40 -7.28 35.22
CA LYS A 135 -9.35 -8.29 35.47
C LYS A 135 -8.00 -7.90 34.86
N VAL A 136 -8.01 -7.18 33.75
CA VAL A 136 -6.77 -6.76 33.06
C VAL A 136 -6.03 -5.72 33.89
N SER A 137 -6.70 -4.73 34.47
CA SER A 137 -6.07 -3.70 35.30
C SER A 137 -5.57 -4.23 36.65
N ALA A 138 -6.01 -5.41 37.08
CA ALA A 138 -5.49 -6.09 38.27
C ALA A 138 -4.10 -6.72 38.04
N LEU A 139 -3.69 -6.92 36.77
CA LEU A 139 -2.38 -7.45 36.44
C LEU A 139 -1.29 -6.39 36.52
N ASN A 140 -0.14 -6.78 37.07
CA ASN A 140 1.03 -5.91 37.10
C ASN A 140 1.45 -5.50 35.66
N GLY A 141 1.59 -4.21 35.41
CA GLY A 141 1.91 -3.63 34.11
C GLY A 141 0.71 -3.19 33.27
N PHE A 142 -0.52 -3.30 33.82
CA PHE A 142 -1.74 -2.81 33.20
C PHE A 142 -2.46 -1.83 34.15
N ALA A 143 -2.38 -0.52 33.85
CA ALA A 143 -3.13 0.49 34.59
C ALA A 143 -4.61 0.51 34.13
N LYS A 144 -5.52 1.03 34.98
CA LYS A 144 -6.95 1.18 34.64
C LYS A 144 -7.16 1.93 33.31
N LYS A 145 -6.38 2.98 33.06
CA LYS A 145 -6.43 3.70 31.77
C LYS A 145 -6.01 2.83 30.59
N THR A 146 -5.05 1.94 30.78
CA THR A 146 -4.62 0.97 29.74
C THR A 146 -5.73 -0.03 29.46
N GLU A 147 -6.39 -0.57 30.48
CA GLU A 147 -7.54 -1.48 30.32
C GLU A 147 -8.68 -0.79 29.57
N GLN A 148 -9.01 0.45 29.92
CA GLN A 148 -10.04 1.21 29.22
C GLN A 148 -9.70 1.41 27.72
N ASN A 149 -8.46 1.80 27.42
CA ASN A 149 -8.01 1.94 26.03
C ASN A 149 -8.05 0.62 25.25
N ILE A 150 -7.69 -0.49 25.91
CA ILE A 150 -7.78 -1.84 25.33
C ILE A 150 -9.24 -2.19 25.04
N LEU A 151 -10.16 -1.94 25.97
CA LEU A 151 -11.59 -2.24 25.82
C LEU A 151 -12.18 -1.45 24.62
N GLU A 152 -11.88 -0.16 24.50
CA GLU A 152 -12.30 0.66 23.37
C GLU A 152 -11.74 0.11 22.04
N ALA A 153 -10.44 -0.22 22.00
CA ALA A 153 -9.80 -0.79 20.83
C ALA A 153 -10.34 -2.18 20.48
N VAL A 154 -10.62 -3.03 21.45
CA VAL A 154 -11.22 -4.36 21.24
C VAL A 154 -12.61 -4.23 20.62
N LYS A 155 -13.45 -3.33 21.12
CA LYS A 155 -14.78 -3.05 20.55
C LYS A 155 -14.69 -2.55 19.10
N ALA A 156 -13.63 -1.83 18.76
CA ALA A 156 -13.36 -1.34 17.40
C ALA A 156 -12.77 -2.43 16.46
N ILE A 157 -12.23 -3.54 16.99
CA ILE A 157 -11.71 -4.65 16.15
C ILE A 157 -12.86 -5.30 15.39
N GLY A 158 -12.76 -5.30 14.07
CA GLY A 158 -13.77 -5.85 13.16
C GLY A 158 -14.86 -4.86 12.75
N ALA A 159 -14.95 -3.67 13.41
CA ALA A 159 -15.78 -2.56 12.95
C ALA A 159 -15.05 -1.67 11.93
N LYS A 160 -13.71 -1.62 11.99
CA LYS A 160 -12.88 -0.81 11.06
C LYS A 160 -12.17 -1.74 10.08
N LYS A 161 -12.32 -1.45 8.80
CA LYS A 161 -11.57 -2.15 7.75
C LYS A 161 -10.07 -1.82 7.86
N ASP A 162 -9.22 -2.80 7.62
CA ASP A 162 -7.76 -2.59 7.61
C ASP A 162 -7.30 -1.78 6.39
N ARG A 163 -8.05 -1.86 5.29
CA ARG A 163 -7.78 -1.17 4.03
C ARG A 163 -9.09 -0.84 3.32
N TYR A 164 -9.03 0.18 2.48
CA TYR A 164 -10.15 0.72 1.73
C TYR A 164 -9.86 0.67 0.23
N PRO A 165 -10.88 0.39 -0.63
CA PRO A 165 -10.72 0.42 -2.07
C PRO A 165 -10.28 1.80 -2.57
N ILE A 166 -9.48 1.83 -3.64
CA ILE A 166 -8.97 3.08 -4.22
C ILE A 166 -10.09 4.04 -4.63
N GLU A 167 -11.24 3.52 -5.05
CA GLU A 167 -12.39 4.34 -5.44
C GLU A 167 -12.91 5.18 -4.27
N LEU A 168 -13.09 4.55 -3.10
CA LEU A 168 -13.49 5.25 -1.87
C LEU A 168 -12.43 6.29 -1.47
N MET A 169 -11.16 5.88 -1.53
CA MET A 169 -10.02 6.74 -1.20
C MET A 169 -9.92 7.94 -2.15
N ARG A 170 -10.29 7.77 -3.43
CA ARG A 170 -10.31 8.84 -4.43
C ARG A 170 -11.34 9.90 -4.10
N GLY A 171 -12.55 9.51 -3.71
CA GLY A 171 -13.57 10.45 -3.29
C GLY A 171 -13.13 11.29 -2.08
N LEU A 172 -12.65 10.66 -1.02
CA LEU A 172 -12.12 11.37 0.15
C LEU A 172 -10.91 12.25 -0.22
N ASN A 173 -10.00 11.77 -1.07
CA ASN A 173 -8.85 12.55 -1.53
C ASN A 173 -9.29 13.84 -2.24
N GLN A 174 -10.31 13.78 -3.09
CA GLN A 174 -10.84 14.97 -3.78
C GLN A 174 -11.40 16.01 -2.81
N GLU A 175 -12.10 15.58 -1.76
CA GLU A 175 -12.61 16.50 -0.72
C GLU A 175 -11.46 17.16 0.05
N ILE A 176 -10.44 16.38 0.44
CA ILE A 176 -9.26 16.89 1.14
C ILE A 176 -8.48 17.86 0.26
N VAL A 177 -8.29 17.55 -1.01
CA VAL A 177 -7.60 18.43 -1.98
C VAL A 177 -8.33 19.76 -2.09
N LYS A 178 -9.64 19.77 -2.28
CA LYS A 178 -10.45 21.00 -2.31
C LYS A 178 -10.32 21.83 -1.04
N PHE A 179 -10.17 21.17 0.11
CA PHE A 179 -9.96 21.84 1.37
C PHE A 179 -8.53 22.43 1.45
N ILE A 180 -7.49 21.66 1.08
CA ILE A 180 -6.09 22.13 1.09
C ILE A 180 -5.91 23.37 0.18
N GLU A 181 -6.57 23.39 -0.98
CA GLU A 181 -6.50 24.51 -1.93
C GLU A 181 -7.03 25.84 -1.36
N GLN A 182 -7.86 25.78 -0.33
CA GLN A 182 -8.41 26.97 0.35
C GLN A 182 -7.53 27.42 1.52
N LEU A 183 -6.50 26.66 1.91
CA LEU A 183 -5.66 27.00 3.05
C LEU A 183 -4.66 28.10 2.72
N GLU A 184 -4.58 29.07 3.61
CA GLU A 184 -3.55 30.10 3.51
C GLU A 184 -2.19 29.56 3.99
N GLY A 185 -1.11 29.95 3.30
CA GLY A 185 0.26 29.59 3.65
C GLY A 185 0.74 28.27 3.04
N VAL A 186 -0.11 27.56 2.30
CA VAL A 186 0.29 26.41 1.49
C VAL A 186 0.99 26.91 0.22
N LYS A 187 2.20 26.39 -0.06
CA LYS A 187 2.97 26.70 -1.27
C LYS A 187 2.76 25.65 -2.36
N GLN A 188 2.79 24.38 -1.94
CA GLN A 188 2.66 23.24 -2.82
C GLN A 188 2.16 22.04 -1.97
N TYR A 189 1.42 21.14 -2.59
CA TYR A 189 0.98 19.91 -1.95
C TYR A 189 0.92 18.75 -2.94
N SER A 190 0.94 17.54 -2.43
CA SER A 190 0.68 16.33 -3.20
C SER A 190 0.21 15.20 -2.28
N THR A 191 -0.61 14.32 -2.81
CA THR A 191 -0.85 13.02 -2.18
C THR A 191 0.40 12.15 -2.32
N ALA A 192 0.65 11.29 -1.36
CA ALA A 192 1.77 10.36 -1.31
C ALA A 192 1.29 8.93 -0.99
N GLY A 193 2.15 8.10 -0.44
CA GLY A 193 1.82 6.76 0.04
C GLY A 193 1.36 5.78 -1.04
N SER A 194 0.66 4.76 -0.59
CA SER A 194 0.16 3.69 -1.46
C SER A 194 -0.93 4.18 -2.43
N PHE A 195 -1.70 5.20 -2.05
CA PHE A 195 -2.70 5.81 -2.93
C PHE A 195 -2.06 6.46 -4.16
N ARG A 196 -0.97 7.22 -3.99
CA ARG A 196 -0.24 7.81 -5.13
C ARG A 196 0.36 6.75 -6.06
N ARG A 197 0.67 5.56 -5.55
CA ARG A 197 1.14 4.42 -6.34
C ARG A 197 0.01 3.62 -6.99
N TYR A 198 -1.23 4.09 -6.95
CA TYR A 198 -2.42 3.43 -7.52
C TYR A 198 -2.65 2.02 -6.99
N LYS A 199 -2.33 1.76 -5.71
CA LYS A 199 -2.69 0.49 -5.08
C LYS A 199 -4.20 0.34 -5.00
N GLU A 200 -4.72 -0.83 -5.37
CA GLU A 200 -6.16 -1.13 -5.34
C GLU A 200 -6.77 -0.91 -3.95
N MET A 201 -5.97 -1.15 -2.90
CA MET A 201 -6.37 -1.03 -1.51
C MET A 201 -5.33 -0.22 -0.72
N SER A 202 -5.76 0.86 -0.08
CA SER A 202 -4.92 1.68 0.79
C SER A 202 -5.46 1.71 2.22
N LYS A 203 -4.57 1.83 3.20
CA LYS A 203 -4.93 1.90 4.62
C LYS A 203 -5.34 3.31 5.03
N ASP A 204 -4.60 4.29 4.56
CA ASP A 204 -4.66 5.70 4.90
C ASP A 204 -4.34 6.55 3.67
N LEU A 205 -4.61 7.85 3.77
CA LEU A 205 -4.16 8.85 2.81
C LEU A 205 -3.00 9.65 3.41
N ASP A 206 -1.93 9.78 2.65
CA ASP A 206 -0.77 10.58 2.99
C ASP A 206 -0.75 11.87 2.15
N PHE A 207 -0.57 13.02 2.79
CA PHE A 207 -0.39 14.31 2.12
C PHE A 207 0.91 14.96 2.53
N ILE A 208 1.66 15.44 1.54
CA ILE A 208 2.83 16.29 1.73
C ILE A 208 2.42 17.72 1.42
N ILE A 209 2.61 18.62 2.36
CA ILE A 209 2.25 20.05 2.24
C ILE A 209 3.48 20.90 2.49
N SER A 210 3.89 21.65 1.50
CA SER A 210 4.98 22.60 1.58
C SER A 210 4.48 23.94 2.11
N THR A 211 5.12 24.44 3.15
CA THR A 211 4.76 25.72 3.79
C THR A 211 5.94 26.35 4.52
N SER A 212 5.99 27.67 4.54
CA SER A 212 6.87 28.44 5.43
C SER A 212 6.17 28.83 6.74
N GLU A 213 4.87 28.52 6.89
CA GLU A 213 4.03 28.87 8.03
C GLU A 213 3.37 27.63 8.66
N PRO A 214 4.16 26.62 9.13
CA PRO A 214 3.60 25.32 9.51
C PRO A 214 2.55 25.41 10.62
N LYS A 215 2.71 26.27 11.61
CA LYS A 215 1.72 26.46 12.68
C LYS A 215 0.38 26.99 12.18
N LYS A 216 0.42 27.92 11.21
CA LYS A 216 -0.80 28.48 10.60
C LYS A 216 -1.55 27.41 9.79
N VAL A 217 -0.84 26.67 8.96
CA VAL A 217 -1.41 25.56 8.17
C VAL A 217 -1.93 24.46 9.09
N GLN A 218 -1.20 24.08 10.12
CA GLN A 218 -1.63 23.10 11.12
C GLN A 218 -2.98 23.49 11.76
N GLN A 219 -3.12 24.74 12.23
CA GLN A 219 -4.37 25.21 12.85
C GLN A 219 -5.56 25.17 11.90
N GLN A 220 -5.33 25.40 10.61
CA GLN A 220 -6.36 25.28 9.59
C GLN A 220 -6.71 23.82 9.30
N LEU A 221 -5.71 22.93 9.15
CA LEU A 221 -5.91 21.48 8.96
C LEU A 221 -6.71 20.84 10.10
N LEU A 222 -6.50 21.28 11.35
CA LEU A 222 -7.27 20.79 12.49
C LEU A 222 -8.77 21.16 12.44
N ARG A 223 -9.17 22.02 11.51
CA ARG A 223 -10.58 22.41 11.28
C ARG A 223 -11.19 21.74 10.05
N ILE A 224 -10.50 20.74 9.47
CA ILE A 224 -11.01 19.99 8.32
C ILE A 224 -12.40 19.43 8.60
N PRO A 225 -13.35 19.53 7.64
CA PRO A 225 -14.67 18.94 7.78
C PRO A 225 -14.62 17.41 8.01
N ASN A 226 -15.69 16.88 8.59
CA ASN A 226 -15.86 15.44 8.84
C ASN A 226 -14.76 14.80 9.71
N LYS A 227 -14.03 15.61 10.45
CA LYS A 227 -13.03 15.12 11.40
C LYS A 227 -13.70 14.38 12.56
N VAL A 228 -13.32 13.12 12.76
CA VAL A 228 -13.78 12.27 13.86
C VAL A 228 -12.84 12.39 15.05
N LYS A 229 -11.51 12.39 14.79
CA LYS A 229 -10.52 12.33 15.86
C LYS A 229 -9.19 12.92 15.45
N ASP A 230 -8.52 13.58 16.40
CA ASP A 230 -7.10 13.90 16.35
C ASP A 230 -6.31 12.68 16.88
N VAL A 231 -5.59 11.97 15.99
CA VAL A 231 -4.80 10.79 16.37
C VAL A 231 -3.45 11.20 16.92
N ALA A 232 -2.78 12.11 16.22
CA ALA A 232 -1.54 12.72 16.66
C ALA A 232 -1.37 14.11 16.04
N VAL A 233 -0.91 15.09 16.83
CA VAL A 233 -0.66 16.45 16.37
C VAL A 233 0.75 16.84 16.81
N GLY A 234 1.68 16.82 15.87
CA GLY A 234 3.07 17.25 16.04
C GLY A 234 3.38 18.47 15.16
N ASP A 235 4.53 19.07 15.33
CA ASP A 235 4.92 20.29 14.60
C ASP A 235 5.00 20.09 13.08
N THR A 236 5.38 18.90 12.62
CA THR A 236 5.58 18.55 11.20
C THR A 236 4.68 17.42 10.72
N LYS A 237 3.99 16.71 11.63
CA LYS A 237 3.08 15.62 11.28
C LYS A 237 1.78 15.75 12.03
N ILE A 238 0.68 15.67 11.29
CA ILE A 238 -0.68 15.67 11.80
C ILE A 238 -1.36 14.40 11.30
N SER A 239 -1.87 13.59 12.21
CA SER A 239 -2.62 12.37 11.90
C SER A 239 -4.05 12.53 12.40
N LEU A 240 -5.01 12.40 11.49
CA LEU A 240 -6.44 12.55 11.77
C LEU A 240 -7.21 11.30 11.36
N GLU A 241 -8.40 11.14 11.90
CA GLU A 241 -9.42 10.25 11.36
C GLU A 241 -10.57 11.10 10.81
N LEU A 242 -10.95 10.85 9.56
CA LEU A 242 -12.05 11.52 8.88
C LEU A 242 -13.18 10.54 8.57
N ALA A 243 -14.43 10.98 8.74
CA ALA A 243 -15.59 10.22 8.30
C ALA A 243 -15.81 10.47 6.80
N TYR A 244 -16.00 9.39 6.06
CA TYR A 244 -16.36 9.44 4.65
C TYR A 244 -17.12 8.16 4.27
N ASP A 245 -18.33 8.30 3.73
CA ASP A 245 -19.15 7.21 3.18
C ASP A 245 -19.31 6.02 4.16
N ASP A 246 -19.81 6.27 5.38
CA ASP A 246 -19.98 5.32 6.49
C ASP A 246 -18.67 4.70 7.02
N GLU A 247 -17.50 5.12 6.53
CA GLU A 247 -16.20 4.65 6.97
C GLU A 247 -15.45 5.75 7.77
N THR A 248 -14.47 5.30 8.58
CA THR A 248 -13.53 6.19 9.27
C THR A 248 -12.12 5.91 8.79
N ILE A 249 -11.57 6.84 8.02
CA ILE A 249 -10.30 6.68 7.30
C ILE A 249 -9.22 7.53 7.94
N GLY A 250 -8.03 6.94 8.12
CA GLY A 250 -6.85 7.65 8.59
C GLY A 250 -6.27 8.56 7.51
N VAL A 251 -5.88 9.78 7.90
CA VAL A 251 -5.23 10.74 7.01
C VAL A 251 -4.03 11.37 7.71
N ASP A 252 -2.87 11.28 7.08
CA ASP A 252 -1.63 11.83 7.55
C ASP A 252 -1.22 13.05 6.70
N PHE A 253 -0.99 14.17 7.36
CA PHE A 253 -0.44 15.38 6.74
C PHE A 253 0.99 15.61 7.25
N ARG A 254 1.91 15.85 6.31
CA ARG A 254 3.29 16.25 6.63
C ARG A 254 3.53 17.67 6.15
N LEU A 255 3.89 18.54 7.09
CA LEU A 255 4.24 19.94 6.84
C LEU A 255 5.76 20.05 6.70
N ILE A 256 6.22 20.57 5.58
CA ILE A 256 7.64 20.60 5.25
C ILE A 256 8.04 21.96 4.65
N GLU A 257 9.31 22.27 4.76
CA GLU A 257 9.90 23.43 4.08
C GLU A 257 9.89 23.26 2.55
N PRO A 258 9.68 24.33 1.77
CA PRO A 258 9.57 24.25 0.31
C PRO A 258 10.72 23.53 -0.40
N ALA A 259 11.95 23.73 0.06
CA ALA A 259 13.13 23.13 -0.55
C ALA A 259 13.19 21.59 -0.42
N ALA A 260 12.54 21.01 0.58
CA ALA A 260 12.50 19.55 0.81
C ALA A 260 11.35 18.85 0.10
N PHE A 261 10.45 19.57 -0.58
CA PHE A 261 9.19 19.03 -1.07
C PHE A 261 9.34 17.74 -1.89
N TYR A 262 10.17 17.77 -2.93
CA TYR A 262 10.32 16.63 -3.83
C TYR A 262 11.02 15.44 -3.20
N HIS A 263 11.96 15.68 -2.29
CA HIS A 263 12.60 14.62 -1.51
C HIS A 263 11.61 13.95 -0.55
N THR A 264 10.82 14.76 0.17
CA THR A 264 9.76 14.23 1.05
C THR A 264 8.70 13.48 0.23
N LEU A 265 8.29 14.03 -0.91
CA LEU A 265 7.31 13.40 -1.79
C LEU A 265 7.81 12.05 -2.31
N GLN A 266 9.05 11.98 -2.82
CA GLN A 266 9.66 10.73 -3.26
C GLN A 266 9.72 9.70 -2.11
N HIS A 267 10.22 10.12 -0.93
CA HIS A 267 10.39 9.27 0.24
C HIS A 267 9.06 8.67 0.72
N PHE A 268 8.02 9.51 0.90
CA PHE A 268 6.70 9.05 1.40
C PHE A 268 5.81 8.43 0.32
N THR A 269 6.10 8.64 -0.96
CA THR A 269 5.48 7.86 -2.02
C THR A 269 5.88 6.39 -1.90
N GLY A 270 7.14 6.09 -1.56
CA GLY A 270 7.66 4.73 -1.43
C GLY A 270 7.75 4.02 -2.81
N SER A 271 7.68 2.70 -2.87
CA SER A 271 7.48 1.77 -1.74
C SER A 271 8.67 1.75 -0.76
N LYS A 272 8.59 0.92 0.29
CA LYS A 272 9.74 0.69 1.19
C LYS A 272 10.92 0.12 0.41
N ASP A 273 10.67 -0.88 -0.41
CA ASP A 273 11.70 -1.59 -1.17
C ASP A 273 12.30 -0.70 -2.27
N HIS A 274 11.47 0.11 -2.93
CA HIS A 274 11.92 1.17 -3.83
C HIS A 274 12.88 2.15 -3.14
N ASN A 275 12.54 2.61 -1.93
CA ASN A 275 13.39 3.51 -1.16
C ASN A 275 14.68 2.84 -0.66
N ILE A 276 14.68 1.52 -0.44
CA ILE A 276 15.90 0.77 -0.16
C ILE A 276 16.82 0.83 -1.37
N ARG A 277 16.31 0.65 -2.58
CA ARG A 277 17.10 0.72 -3.81
C ARG A 277 17.71 2.11 -4.04
N ILE A 278 16.93 3.17 -3.84
CA ILE A 278 17.46 4.56 -3.89
C ILE A 278 18.61 4.76 -2.88
N ARG A 279 18.44 4.24 -1.65
CA ARG A 279 19.50 4.34 -0.63
C ARG A 279 20.75 3.53 -0.98
N GLN A 280 20.61 2.40 -1.67
CA GLN A 280 21.74 1.63 -2.18
C GLN A 280 22.52 2.42 -3.24
N LEU A 281 21.83 3.06 -4.20
CA LEU A 281 22.44 3.92 -5.19
C LEU A 281 23.19 5.10 -4.55
N ALA A 282 22.60 5.72 -3.54
CA ALA A 282 23.26 6.80 -2.79
C ALA A 282 24.51 6.30 -2.06
N LYS A 283 24.42 5.15 -1.38
CA LYS A 283 25.56 4.54 -0.66
C LYS A 283 26.73 4.20 -1.59
N ALA A 284 26.48 3.77 -2.82
CA ALA A 284 27.50 3.51 -3.83
C ALA A 284 28.27 4.79 -4.25
N ARG A 285 27.73 5.98 -3.91
CA ARG A 285 28.33 7.30 -4.15
C ARG A 285 28.82 7.98 -2.87
N ASP A 286 28.86 7.24 -1.74
CA ASP A 286 29.13 7.77 -0.40
C ASP A 286 28.18 8.92 0.01
N GLU A 287 26.92 8.83 -0.43
CA GLU A 287 25.86 9.79 -0.14
C GLU A 287 24.77 9.13 0.73
N LYS A 288 23.93 9.95 1.41
CA LYS A 288 22.80 9.46 2.19
C LYS A 288 21.52 10.19 1.78
N VAL A 289 20.47 9.43 1.49
CA VAL A 289 19.13 9.96 1.17
C VAL A 289 18.24 9.96 2.39
N SER A 290 17.59 11.09 2.61
CA SER A 290 16.52 11.28 3.61
C SER A 290 15.33 11.98 2.98
N GLU A 291 14.23 12.14 3.72
CA GLU A 291 13.10 12.94 3.33
C GLU A 291 13.40 14.43 3.18
N TYR A 292 14.56 14.90 3.64
CA TYR A 292 14.96 16.32 3.56
C TYR A 292 15.89 16.62 2.39
N GLY A 293 16.53 15.61 1.82
CA GLY A 293 17.51 15.79 0.74
C GLY A 293 18.56 14.68 0.71
N ILE A 294 19.59 14.91 -0.08
CA ILE A 294 20.75 14.05 -0.26
C ILE A 294 21.94 14.68 0.48
N GLU A 295 22.42 14.03 1.54
CA GLU A 295 23.66 14.41 2.22
C GLU A 295 24.83 13.89 1.38
N GLN A 296 25.63 14.84 0.87
CA GLN A 296 26.81 14.57 0.06
C GLN A 296 28.03 14.24 0.93
N GLN A 297 29.11 13.74 0.32
CA GLN A 297 30.36 13.37 1.01
C GLN A 297 30.95 14.52 1.84
N ASP A 298 30.78 15.77 1.43
CA ASP A 298 31.26 16.97 2.13
C ASP A 298 30.30 17.44 3.26
N GLY A 299 29.24 16.67 3.53
CA GLY A 299 28.23 16.95 4.55
C GLY A 299 27.19 17.98 4.14
N LYS A 300 27.22 18.49 2.89
CA LYS A 300 26.20 19.41 2.40
C LYS A 300 24.93 18.66 2.04
N LEU A 301 23.78 19.26 2.34
CA LEU A 301 22.48 18.78 1.96
C LEU A 301 22.10 19.30 0.57
N LEU A 302 22.06 18.41 -0.42
CA LEU A 302 21.57 18.70 -1.76
C LEU A 302 20.04 18.56 -1.78
N GLN A 303 19.34 19.62 -2.19
CA GLN A 303 17.89 19.65 -2.34
C GLN A 303 17.54 19.93 -3.79
N LEU A 304 16.96 18.93 -4.46
CA LEU A 304 16.63 18.99 -5.88
C LEU A 304 15.18 19.43 -6.06
N GLN A 305 14.90 20.06 -7.21
CA GLN A 305 13.67 20.79 -7.46
C GLN A 305 12.63 19.99 -8.27
N SER A 306 12.85 18.69 -8.45
CA SER A 306 11.87 17.73 -8.99
C SER A 306 12.21 16.29 -8.61
N GLU A 307 11.24 15.38 -8.71
CA GLU A 307 11.54 13.95 -8.51
C GLU A 307 12.45 13.42 -9.60
N GLU A 308 12.26 13.83 -10.86
CA GLU A 308 13.11 13.47 -12.00
C GLU A 308 14.57 13.80 -11.72
N ALA A 309 14.84 14.99 -11.18
CA ALA A 309 16.20 15.41 -10.82
C ALA A 309 16.82 14.50 -9.76
N ILE A 310 16.02 13.95 -8.81
CA ILE A 310 16.49 13.00 -7.81
C ILE A 310 16.93 11.68 -8.46
N TYR A 311 16.15 11.15 -9.40
CA TYR A 311 16.49 9.93 -10.13
C TYR A 311 17.70 10.13 -11.03
N HIS A 312 17.73 11.20 -11.82
CA HIS A 312 18.85 11.54 -12.69
C HIS A 312 20.16 11.78 -11.91
N HIS A 313 20.09 12.29 -10.68
CA HIS A 313 21.26 12.41 -9.80
C HIS A 313 21.92 11.04 -9.55
N PHE A 314 21.13 9.98 -9.47
CA PHE A 314 21.63 8.62 -9.31
C PHE A 314 21.90 7.90 -10.64
N GLY A 315 21.71 8.55 -11.77
CA GLY A 315 21.96 7.99 -13.10
C GLY A 315 20.87 7.04 -13.58
N VAL A 316 19.65 7.17 -13.04
CA VAL A 316 18.47 6.39 -13.44
C VAL A 316 17.38 7.31 -13.98
N ASP A 317 16.57 6.80 -14.89
CA ASP A 317 15.39 7.50 -15.37
C ASP A 317 14.31 7.58 -14.28
N TRP A 318 13.45 8.60 -14.39
CA TRP A 318 12.34 8.73 -13.46
C TRP A 318 11.39 7.55 -13.54
N ILE A 319 11.10 6.98 -12.37
CA ILE A 319 10.18 5.86 -12.22
C ILE A 319 8.83 6.39 -11.75
N ALA A 320 7.79 6.18 -12.55
CA ALA A 320 6.44 6.60 -12.19
C ALA A 320 5.96 5.96 -10.86
N PRO A 321 5.22 6.69 -10.01
CA PRO A 321 4.75 6.16 -8.72
C PRO A 321 4.07 4.79 -8.82
N ALA A 322 3.25 4.56 -9.84
CA ALA A 322 2.57 3.28 -10.08
C ALA A 322 3.51 2.09 -10.27
N MET A 323 4.76 2.34 -10.66
CA MET A 323 5.79 1.32 -10.90
C MET A 323 6.65 1.03 -9.67
N ARG A 324 6.60 1.86 -8.62
CA ARG A 324 7.47 1.79 -7.43
C ARG A 324 7.00 0.71 -6.46
N GLU A 325 7.45 -0.53 -6.67
CA GLU A 325 6.96 -1.70 -5.93
C GLU A 325 8.04 -2.38 -5.09
N ASP A 326 8.85 -3.21 -5.69
CA ASP A 326 9.79 -4.11 -5.00
C ASP A 326 11.27 -3.82 -5.28
N GLY A 327 11.55 -2.74 -6.01
CA GLY A 327 12.91 -2.32 -6.40
C GLY A 327 13.40 -2.96 -7.70
N SER A 328 12.69 -3.95 -8.26
CA SER A 328 13.05 -4.56 -9.55
C SER A 328 12.83 -3.62 -10.73
N GLU A 329 12.02 -2.58 -10.54
CA GLU A 329 11.74 -1.54 -11.54
C GLU A 329 12.99 -0.75 -11.96
N PHE A 330 14.03 -0.71 -11.14
CA PHE A 330 15.31 -0.07 -11.48
C PHE A 330 16.12 -0.83 -12.52
N ASP A 331 15.83 -2.11 -12.72
CA ASP A 331 16.54 -3.00 -13.62
C ASP A 331 15.75 -3.28 -14.91
N LYS A 332 14.61 -2.57 -15.10
CA LYS A 332 13.71 -2.73 -16.26
C LYS A 332 13.86 -1.58 -17.26
N ASP A 333 13.70 -1.89 -18.54
CA ASP A 333 13.51 -0.88 -19.57
C ASP A 333 12.11 -0.27 -19.45
N LEU A 334 12.05 0.96 -18.94
CA LEU A 334 10.79 1.69 -18.72
C LEU A 334 10.35 2.48 -19.98
N SER A 335 11.13 2.50 -21.05
CA SER A 335 10.81 3.21 -22.29
C SER A 335 9.61 2.60 -23.03
N GLN A 336 9.28 1.34 -22.74
CA GLN A 336 8.17 0.58 -23.34
C GLN A 336 6.86 0.66 -22.55
N ILE A 337 6.81 1.47 -21.48
CA ILE A 337 5.59 1.60 -20.69
C ILE A 337 4.57 2.42 -21.47
N ILE A 338 3.37 1.85 -21.62
CA ILE A 338 2.24 2.52 -22.27
C ILE A 338 1.87 3.79 -21.50
N GLN A 339 1.80 4.90 -22.21
CA GLN A 339 1.33 6.19 -21.74
C GLN A 339 -0.11 6.43 -22.19
N LEU A 340 -0.80 7.39 -21.57
CA LEU A 340 -2.17 7.72 -21.96
C LEU A 340 -2.25 8.14 -23.43
N GLY A 341 -1.23 8.84 -23.94
CA GLY A 341 -1.14 9.27 -25.34
C GLY A 341 -0.94 8.14 -26.36
N ASP A 342 -0.58 6.93 -25.90
CA ASP A 342 -0.43 5.75 -26.77
C ASP A 342 -1.79 5.04 -27.02
N ILE A 343 -2.84 5.43 -26.30
CA ILE A 343 -4.17 4.85 -26.43
C ILE A 343 -4.90 5.55 -27.57
N ASN A 344 -5.00 4.89 -28.71
CA ASN A 344 -5.52 5.45 -29.96
C ASN A 344 -6.97 5.08 -30.26
N GLY A 345 -7.61 4.23 -29.44
CA GLY A 345 -8.97 3.82 -29.68
C GLY A 345 -9.62 3.07 -28.56
N ASP A 346 -10.94 2.94 -28.63
CA ASP A 346 -11.76 2.13 -27.71
C ASP A 346 -12.39 0.96 -28.48
N LEU A 347 -12.14 -0.26 -28.02
CA LEU A 347 -12.51 -1.51 -28.67
C LEU A 347 -13.75 -2.19 -28.07
N HIS A 348 -14.41 -1.57 -27.08
CA HIS A 348 -15.54 -2.17 -26.40
C HIS A 348 -16.54 -1.11 -25.94
N MET A 349 -17.59 -0.88 -26.72
CA MET A 349 -18.65 0.03 -26.36
C MET A 349 -20.02 -0.41 -26.87
N HIS A 350 -21.05 -0.02 -26.14
CA HIS A 350 -22.44 -0.32 -26.44
C HIS A 350 -23.21 0.98 -26.75
N THR A 351 -24.19 0.86 -27.62
CA THR A 351 -25.03 1.99 -28.04
C THR A 351 -26.50 1.74 -27.71
N THR A 352 -27.38 2.71 -27.99
CA THR A 352 -28.82 2.57 -27.87
C THR A 352 -29.42 1.46 -28.78
N TYR A 353 -28.59 0.87 -29.62
CA TYR A 353 -28.99 -0.34 -30.35
C TYR A 353 -29.12 -1.56 -29.44
N SER A 354 -28.33 -1.68 -28.40
CA SER A 354 -28.53 -2.70 -27.36
C SER A 354 -28.87 -2.04 -26.01
N ASP A 355 -27.97 -2.03 -25.06
CA ASP A 355 -28.17 -1.53 -23.69
C ASP A 355 -27.33 -0.28 -23.34
N GLY A 356 -26.62 0.28 -24.32
CA GLY A 356 -25.91 1.52 -24.16
C GLY A 356 -26.84 2.74 -24.00
N ALA A 357 -26.34 3.80 -23.38
CA ALA A 357 -27.10 5.02 -23.10
C ALA A 357 -27.08 6.04 -24.25
N PHE A 358 -26.12 5.94 -25.18
CA PHE A 358 -25.89 6.93 -26.22
C PHE A 358 -25.96 6.32 -27.62
N SER A 359 -26.30 7.16 -28.61
CA SER A 359 -26.30 6.79 -30.02
C SER A 359 -24.87 6.56 -30.55
N ILE A 360 -24.76 5.91 -31.72
CA ILE A 360 -23.46 5.72 -32.38
C ILE A 360 -22.77 7.08 -32.61
N LYS A 361 -23.53 8.10 -33.08
CA LYS A 361 -23.01 9.43 -33.34
C LYS A 361 -22.44 10.10 -32.07
N GLU A 362 -23.16 10.07 -30.96
CA GLU A 362 -22.70 10.60 -29.67
C GLU A 362 -21.44 9.87 -29.18
N MET A 363 -21.36 8.54 -29.39
CA MET A 363 -20.16 7.77 -29.05
C MET A 363 -18.97 8.14 -29.93
N ILE A 364 -19.18 8.40 -31.24
CA ILE A 364 -18.14 8.91 -32.16
C ILE A 364 -17.62 10.25 -31.65
N GLU A 365 -18.51 11.23 -31.41
CA GLU A 365 -18.13 12.58 -30.96
C GLU A 365 -17.36 12.55 -29.64
N ALA A 366 -17.73 11.65 -28.70
CA ALA A 366 -17.02 11.46 -27.44
C ALA A 366 -15.61 10.86 -27.64
N ASN A 367 -15.43 9.95 -28.61
CA ASN A 367 -14.12 9.37 -28.96
C ASN A 367 -13.21 10.42 -29.64
N ILE A 368 -13.77 11.23 -30.54
CA ILE A 368 -13.05 12.37 -31.15
C ILE A 368 -12.56 13.32 -30.05
N ALA A 369 -13.43 13.69 -29.11
CA ALA A 369 -13.07 14.61 -28.01
C ALA A 369 -11.95 14.05 -27.11
N LYS A 370 -11.77 12.72 -27.05
CA LYS A 370 -10.65 12.05 -26.38
C LYS A 370 -9.37 11.99 -27.24
N GLY A 371 -9.43 12.34 -28.51
CA GLY A 371 -8.31 12.23 -29.46
C GLY A 371 -8.09 10.80 -29.96
N TYR A 372 -9.10 9.93 -29.91
CA TYR A 372 -9.01 8.56 -30.44
C TYR A 372 -9.13 8.57 -31.97
N GLU A 373 -8.37 7.69 -32.62
CA GLU A 373 -8.30 7.56 -34.08
C GLU A 373 -9.32 6.56 -34.64
N PHE A 374 -9.82 5.64 -33.78
CA PHE A 374 -10.81 4.65 -34.15
C PHE A 374 -11.61 4.16 -32.94
N MET A 375 -12.76 3.55 -33.21
CA MET A 375 -13.60 2.91 -32.20
C MET A 375 -14.28 1.66 -32.76
N VAL A 376 -14.68 0.75 -31.89
CA VAL A 376 -15.40 -0.46 -32.27
C VAL A 376 -16.73 -0.56 -31.51
N ILE A 377 -17.84 -0.56 -32.24
CA ILE A 377 -19.17 -0.81 -31.69
C ILE A 377 -19.32 -2.31 -31.43
N THR A 378 -19.64 -2.68 -30.20
CA THR A 378 -19.74 -4.05 -29.70
C THR A 378 -21.13 -4.36 -29.12
N ASP A 379 -22.20 -3.84 -29.71
CA ASP A 379 -23.55 -4.07 -29.23
C ASP A 379 -23.89 -5.56 -29.16
N HIS A 380 -24.68 -5.93 -28.17
CA HIS A 380 -25.06 -7.33 -27.94
C HIS A 380 -25.86 -7.93 -29.07
N SER A 381 -25.58 -9.18 -29.42
CA SER A 381 -26.35 -9.97 -30.38
C SER A 381 -27.64 -10.52 -29.77
N GLN A 382 -28.52 -11.05 -30.60
CA GLN A 382 -29.83 -11.61 -30.21
C GLN A 382 -29.77 -12.68 -29.10
N SER A 383 -28.62 -13.29 -28.85
CA SER A 383 -28.43 -14.27 -27.78
C SER A 383 -28.58 -13.66 -26.38
N LEU A 384 -28.29 -12.39 -26.21
CA LEU A 384 -28.37 -11.68 -24.91
C LEU A 384 -29.64 -10.84 -24.83
N LYS A 385 -30.77 -11.49 -24.52
CA LYS A 385 -32.09 -10.84 -24.47
C LYS A 385 -32.19 -9.76 -23.38
N VAL A 386 -31.56 -9.94 -22.26
CA VAL A 386 -31.59 -8.98 -21.12
C VAL A 386 -30.98 -7.62 -21.49
N ALA A 387 -30.01 -7.61 -22.41
CA ALA A 387 -29.35 -6.40 -22.91
C ALA A 387 -29.98 -5.91 -24.25
N HIS A 388 -31.20 -6.29 -24.56
CA HIS A 388 -31.89 -5.93 -25.82
C HIS A 388 -31.09 -6.26 -27.08
N GLY A 389 -30.35 -7.37 -27.07
CA GLY A 389 -29.43 -7.77 -28.13
C GLY A 389 -30.08 -7.78 -29.51
N LEU A 390 -29.30 -7.39 -30.54
CA LEU A 390 -29.77 -7.09 -31.88
C LEU A 390 -30.28 -8.34 -32.61
N GLN A 391 -31.51 -8.30 -33.07
CA GLN A 391 -32.01 -9.21 -34.09
C GLN A 391 -31.34 -8.89 -35.42
N VAL A 392 -31.38 -9.83 -36.38
CA VAL A 392 -30.67 -9.70 -37.65
C VAL A 392 -31.04 -8.42 -38.41
N ASP A 393 -32.33 -8.06 -38.43
CA ASP A 393 -32.81 -6.86 -39.10
C ASP A 393 -32.29 -5.55 -38.45
N ARG A 394 -32.18 -5.56 -37.14
CA ARG A 394 -31.58 -4.40 -36.38
C ARG A 394 -30.08 -4.31 -36.60
N LEU A 395 -29.38 -5.44 -36.63
CA LEU A 395 -27.95 -5.50 -36.94
C LEU A 395 -27.64 -4.97 -38.34
N LEU A 396 -28.46 -5.35 -39.34
CA LEU A 396 -28.29 -4.85 -40.70
C LEU A 396 -28.52 -3.33 -40.79
N ARG A 397 -29.52 -2.80 -40.08
CA ARG A 397 -29.74 -1.34 -39.97
C ARG A 397 -28.57 -0.62 -39.30
N GLN A 398 -28.05 -1.15 -38.20
CA GLN A 398 -26.88 -0.62 -37.53
C GLN A 398 -25.66 -0.58 -38.45
N ASN A 399 -25.40 -1.68 -39.17
CA ASN A 399 -24.30 -1.73 -40.13
C ASN A 399 -24.43 -0.69 -41.25
N GLU A 400 -25.64 -0.40 -41.71
CA GLU A 400 -25.86 0.63 -42.71
C GLU A 400 -25.64 2.04 -42.16
N GLU A 401 -26.11 2.31 -40.92
CA GLU A 401 -25.85 3.55 -40.23
C GLU A 401 -24.34 3.75 -39.98
N ILE A 402 -23.60 2.71 -39.53
CA ILE A 402 -22.15 2.77 -39.35
C ILE A 402 -21.45 3.10 -40.67
N LYS A 403 -21.86 2.52 -41.78
CA LYS A 403 -21.29 2.87 -43.10
C LYS A 403 -21.50 4.34 -43.45
N GLN A 404 -22.70 4.87 -43.22
CA GLN A 404 -22.99 6.29 -43.46
C GLN A 404 -22.15 7.20 -42.57
N LEU A 405 -22.04 6.88 -41.27
CA LEU A 405 -21.25 7.61 -40.34
C LEU A 405 -19.75 7.55 -40.67
N ASN A 406 -19.23 6.42 -41.10
CA ASN A 406 -17.84 6.31 -41.57
C ASN A 406 -17.53 7.22 -42.77
N GLU A 407 -18.56 7.53 -43.63
CA GLU A 407 -18.40 8.51 -44.71
C GLU A 407 -18.50 9.96 -44.20
N GLU A 408 -19.32 10.21 -43.16
CA GLU A 408 -19.46 11.55 -42.53
C GLU A 408 -18.20 11.92 -41.72
N TYR A 409 -17.64 10.94 -41.00
CA TYR A 409 -16.48 11.14 -40.11
C TYR A 409 -15.20 10.51 -40.66
N LYS A 410 -14.80 10.89 -41.89
CA LYS A 410 -13.62 10.32 -42.61
C LYS A 410 -12.27 10.59 -41.93
N GLU A 411 -12.21 11.50 -40.97
CA GLU A 411 -10.98 11.92 -40.29
C GLU A 411 -10.72 11.16 -38.99
N ILE A 412 -11.52 10.12 -38.72
CA ILE A 412 -11.36 9.25 -37.56
C ILE A 412 -11.25 7.81 -38.02
#